data_bae67ff2b2aed1ca4c11f75368358493
#
_entry.id   bae67ff2b2aed1ca4c11f75368358493
#
_cell.length_a   1.000
_cell.length_b   1.000
_cell.length_c   1.000
_cell.angle_alpha   90.00
_cell.angle_beta   90.00
_cell.angle_gamma   90.00
#
_symmetry.space_group_name_H-M   'P 1'
#
loop_
_entity.id
_entity.type
_entity.pdbx_description
1 polymer ?
#
loop_
_entity_poly.entity_id
_entity_poly.type
_entity_poly.pdbx_seq_one_letter_code
_entity_poly.pdbx_strand_id
1 'polypeptide(L)' 'MKIRKYSENDVPAMVHIWNEVVEEGVAFPQLELLNKESGRAFFAAQTYCGVADDNGTVVGLYIL' A
#
# COMPACT_ATOMS: atom_id res chain seq x y z
N MET A 1 7.31 16.22 -3.44
CA MET A 1 6.59 15.05 -2.93
C MET A 1 5.32 15.49 -2.22
N LYS A 2 4.24 14.80 -2.46
CA LYS A 2 2.93 15.14 -1.93
C LYS A 2 2.38 13.99 -1.10
N ILE A 3 1.89 14.28 0.09
CA ILE A 3 1.23 13.27 0.94
C ILE A 3 -0.28 13.50 0.79
N ARG A 4 -0.99 12.46 0.38
CA ARG A 4 -2.43 12.56 0.14
C ARG A 4 -3.12 11.23 0.44
N LYS A 5 -4.45 11.26 0.53
CA LYS A 5 -5.23 10.04 0.65
C LYS A 5 -5.09 9.23 -0.64
N TYR A 6 -5.02 7.91 -0.50
CA TYR A 6 -4.95 7.04 -1.66
C TYR A 6 -6.24 7.10 -2.48
N SER A 7 -6.12 6.78 -3.75
CA SER A 7 -7.26 6.56 -4.63
C SER A 7 -7.18 5.15 -5.21
N GLU A 8 -8.26 4.71 -5.83
CA GLU A 8 -8.31 3.37 -6.40
C GLU A 8 -7.19 3.12 -7.41
N ASN A 9 -6.82 4.15 -8.16
CA ASN A 9 -5.74 4.05 -9.13
C ASN A 9 -4.36 3.80 -8.50
N ASP A 10 -4.23 4.07 -7.20
CA ASP A 10 -2.97 3.86 -6.48
C ASP A 10 -2.81 2.44 -5.99
N VAL A 11 -3.88 1.65 -5.97
CA VAL A 11 -3.86 0.31 -5.37
C VAL A 11 -2.78 -0.60 -5.96
N PRO A 12 -2.56 -0.66 -7.29
CA PRO A 12 -1.48 -1.50 -7.80
C PRO A 12 -0.11 -1.15 -7.24
N ALA A 13 0.20 0.15 -7.14
CA ALA A 13 1.47 0.59 -6.57
C ALA A 13 1.56 0.30 -5.08
N MET A 14 0.45 0.49 -4.35
CA MET A 14 0.39 0.19 -2.93
C MET A 14 0.59 -1.30 -2.66
N VAL A 15 -0.01 -2.16 -3.47
CA VAL A 15 0.17 -3.60 -3.38
C VAL A 15 1.62 -3.99 -3.60
N HIS A 16 2.26 -3.37 -4.60
CA HIS A 16 3.66 -3.63 -4.89
C HIS A 16 4.56 -3.27 -3.70
N ILE A 17 4.34 -2.10 -3.11
CA ILE A 17 5.11 -1.64 -1.96
C ILE A 17 4.87 -2.56 -0.75
N TRP A 18 3.62 -2.90 -0.49
CA TRP A 18 3.26 -3.79 0.61
C TRP A 18 3.98 -5.14 0.47
N ASN A 19 3.93 -5.72 -0.72
CA ASN A 19 4.52 -7.03 -0.97
C ASN A 19 6.03 -7.00 -0.83
N GLU A 20 6.69 -5.93 -1.24
CA GLU A 20 8.13 -5.78 -1.04
C GLU A 20 8.47 -5.79 0.45
N VAL A 21 7.70 -5.06 1.25
CA VAL A 21 7.93 -5.01 2.70
C VAL A 21 7.70 -6.39 3.32
N VAL A 22 6.65 -7.09 2.92
CA VAL A 22 6.35 -8.42 3.46
C VAL A 22 7.44 -9.44 3.06
N GLU A 23 7.88 -9.40 1.82
CA GLU A 23 8.92 -10.32 1.34
C GLU A 23 10.27 -10.09 2.01
N GLU A 24 10.61 -8.83 2.28
CA GLU A 24 11.85 -8.47 2.96
C GLU A 24 11.73 -8.54 4.47
N GLY A 25 10.51 -8.44 4.97
CA GLY A 25 10.22 -8.30 6.39
C GLY A 25 10.15 -9.61 7.11
N VAL A 26 11.29 -10.16 7.46
CA VAL A 26 11.36 -11.40 8.25
C VAL A 26 10.63 -11.26 9.58
N ALA A 27 10.43 -10.03 10.05
CA ALA A 27 9.79 -9.76 11.33
C ALA A 27 8.28 -10.05 11.33
N PHE A 28 7.65 -10.18 10.16
CA PHE A 28 6.20 -10.37 10.06
C PHE A 28 5.86 -11.55 9.15
N PRO A 29 6.29 -12.77 9.52
CA PRO A 29 6.11 -13.93 8.64
C PRO A 29 4.66 -14.34 8.43
N GLN A 30 3.74 -13.89 9.29
CA GLN A 30 2.33 -14.19 9.15
C GLN A 30 1.56 -13.25 8.23
N LEU A 31 2.20 -12.16 7.75
CA LEU A 31 1.55 -11.28 6.80
C LEU A 31 1.52 -11.92 5.43
N GLU A 32 0.37 -11.82 4.78
CA GLU A 32 0.17 -12.38 3.45
C GLU A 32 0.48 -11.36 2.38
N LEU A 33 0.97 -11.86 1.24
CA LEU A 33 1.09 -11.03 0.05
C LEU A 33 -0.30 -10.65 -0.45
N LEU A 34 -0.40 -9.46 -0.99
CA LEU A 34 -1.66 -8.97 -1.55
C LEU A 34 -1.60 -9.08 -3.08
N ASN A 35 -2.76 -9.35 -3.68
CA ASN A 35 -2.94 -9.13 -5.11
C ASN A 35 -3.79 -7.87 -5.30
N LYS A 36 -4.06 -7.50 -6.54
CA LYS A 36 -4.80 -6.29 -6.84
C LYS A 36 -6.19 -6.28 -6.19
N GLU A 37 -6.86 -7.41 -6.23
CA GLU A 37 -8.21 -7.53 -5.68
C GLU A 37 -8.21 -7.56 -4.16
N SER A 38 -7.37 -8.39 -3.55
CA SER A 38 -7.28 -8.45 -2.09
C SER A 38 -6.72 -7.18 -1.49
N GLY A 39 -5.76 -6.54 -2.18
CA GLY A 39 -5.21 -5.26 -1.76
C GLY A 39 -6.26 -4.16 -1.73
N ARG A 40 -7.09 -4.10 -2.75
CA ARG A 40 -8.19 -3.14 -2.82
C ARG A 40 -9.11 -3.27 -1.61
N ALA A 41 -9.53 -4.49 -1.29
CA ALA A 41 -10.39 -4.74 -0.13
C ALA A 41 -9.67 -4.44 1.19
N PHE A 42 -8.40 -4.81 1.29
CA PHE A 42 -7.61 -4.58 2.49
C PHE A 42 -7.48 -3.07 2.80
N PHE A 43 -7.09 -2.28 1.80
CA PHE A 43 -6.89 -0.84 2.02
C PHE A 43 -8.21 -0.11 2.26
N ALA A 44 -9.30 -0.57 1.62
CA ALA A 44 -10.62 0.01 1.82
C ALA A 44 -11.16 -0.23 3.23
N ALA A 45 -10.72 -1.30 3.89
CA ALA A 45 -11.16 -1.64 5.24
C ALA A 45 -10.45 -0.81 6.32
N GLN A 46 -9.40 -0.09 5.98
CA GLN A 46 -8.65 0.71 6.95
C GLN A 46 -9.38 2.03 7.22
N THR A 47 -9.15 2.59 8.41
CA THR A 47 -9.72 3.89 8.76
C THR A 47 -9.22 4.97 7.81
N TYR A 48 -7.92 4.94 7.50
CA TYR A 48 -7.31 5.88 6.56
C TYR A 48 -6.04 5.27 5.98
N CYS A 49 -5.89 5.40 4.68
CA CYS A 49 -4.64 5.06 4.00
C CYS A 49 -4.16 6.29 3.24
N GLY A 50 -2.90 6.64 3.43
CA GLY A 50 -2.27 7.74 2.70
C GLY A 50 -1.13 7.23 1.85
N VAL A 51 -0.81 7.99 0.81
CA VAL A 51 0.31 7.68 -0.07
C VAL A 51 1.24 8.88 -0.21
N ALA A 52 2.50 8.59 -0.41
CA ALA A 52 3.49 9.59 -0.78
C ALA A 52 3.61 9.57 -2.30
N ASP A 53 3.25 10.66 -2.92
CA ASP A 53 3.19 10.82 -4.37
C ASP A 53 4.33 11.74 -4.80
N ASP A 54 5.23 11.22 -5.61
CA ASP A 54 6.35 11.99 -6.15
C ASP A 54 6.13 12.11 -7.66
N ASN A 55 5.56 13.25 -8.06
CA ASN A 55 5.28 13.56 -9.48
C ASN A 55 4.44 12.47 -10.17
N GLY A 56 3.41 12.01 -9.49
CA GLY A 56 2.52 10.99 -10.03
C GLY A 56 2.97 9.57 -9.77
N THR A 57 4.09 9.38 -9.10
CA THR A 57 4.58 8.05 -8.73
C THR A 57 4.41 7.84 -7.24
N VAL A 58 3.70 6.78 -6.87
CA VAL A 58 3.53 6.42 -5.46
C VAL A 58 4.81 5.73 -4.99
N VAL A 59 5.48 6.35 -4.03
CA VAL A 59 6.77 5.85 -3.52
C VAL A 59 6.67 5.33 -2.09
N GLY A 60 5.53 5.51 -1.44
CA GLY A 60 5.31 4.99 -0.09
C GLY A 60 3.85 5.07 0.28
N LEU A 61 3.49 4.41 1.39
CA LEU A 61 2.14 4.47 1.92
C LEU A 61 2.17 4.38 3.44
N TYR A 62 1.09 4.81 4.08
CA TYR A 62 0.91 4.62 5.51
C TYR A 62 -0.55 4.33 5.81
N ILE A 63 -0.79 3.65 6.93
CA ILE A 63 -2.12 3.25 7.39
C ILE A 63 -2.30 3.75 8.82
N LEU A 64 -3.44 4.37 9.08
CA LEU A 64 -3.82 4.81 10.42
C LEU A 64 -4.85 3.87 11.01
#